data_2b830442fc5180849ce99d1224d1876f
#
_entry.id   2b830442fc5180849ce99d1224d1876f
#
_cell.length_a   1.000
_cell.length_b   1.000
_cell.length_c   1.000
_cell.angle_alpha   90.00
_cell.angle_beta   90.00
_cell.angle_gamma   90.00
#
_symmetry.space_group_name_H-M   'P 1'
#
loop_
_entity.id
_entity.type
_entity.pdbx_description
1 polymer ?
#
loop_
_entity_poly.entity_id
_entity_poly.type
_entity_poly.pdbx_seq_one_letter_code
_entity_poly.pdbx_strand_id
1 'polypeptide(L)'
;MVSLQIKPNTYYDSITLMIISKELKKVPGVKEALVGMGTDLNLDIAKVTGLSSPELEAITPNDFFVALDCENEEAVANALKALEEQLNKKEESRSAAYYPPTLTSALKADPKINLALISVPGRHAYDVAKDALDKNINVMLFSDNVSMEE
;
A
#
# COMPACT_ATOMS: atom_id res chain seq x y z
N MET A 1 -10.31 -24.92 -5.85
CA MET A 1 -9.52 -25.17 -4.62
C MET A 1 -9.16 -23.81 -4.04
N VAL A 2 -9.66 -23.53 -2.82
CA VAL A 2 -9.38 -22.25 -2.16
C VAL A 2 -8.07 -22.35 -1.38
N SER A 3 -7.18 -21.41 -1.55
CA SER A 3 -5.92 -21.26 -0.81
C SER A 3 -5.89 -19.89 -0.15
N LEU A 4 -5.46 -19.84 1.12
CA LEU A 4 -5.36 -18.63 1.91
C LEU A 4 -3.95 -18.49 2.49
N GLN A 5 -3.37 -17.30 2.36
CA GLN A 5 -2.17 -16.90 3.09
C GLN A 5 -2.42 -15.62 3.86
N ILE A 6 -1.98 -15.56 5.09
CA ILE A 6 -2.08 -14.39 5.97
C ILE A 6 -0.67 -14.02 6.45
N LYS A 7 -0.34 -12.72 6.35
CA LYS A 7 0.88 -12.15 6.92
C LYS A 7 0.48 -11.11 7.97
N PRO A 8 0.58 -11.42 9.24
CA PRO A 8 0.17 -10.49 10.30
C PRO A 8 1.08 -9.28 10.36
N ASN A 9 0.51 -8.13 10.76
CA ASN A 9 1.22 -6.86 10.92
C ASN A 9 2.04 -6.42 9.69
N THR A 10 1.54 -6.73 8.50
CA THR A 10 2.19 -6.39 7.22
C THR A 10 1.28 -5.45 6.44
N TYR A 11 1.76 -4.24 6.15
CA TYR A 11 0.98 -3.23 5.46
C TYR A 11 1.43 -3.03 4.01
N TYR A 12 0.45 -2.98 3.12
CA TYR A 12 0.60 -2.53 1.73
C TYR A 12 -0.50 -1.54 1.38
N ASP A 13 -0.20 -0.60 0.48
CA ASP A 13 -1.21 0.34 -0.01
C ASP A 13 -2.28 -0.35 -0.87
N SER A 14 -3.53 0.09 -0.74
CA SER A 14 -4.68 -0.53 -1.40
C SER A 14 -4.60 -0.53 -2.92
N ILE A 15 -4.02 0.49 -3.54
CA ILE A 15 -3.87 0.58 -5.00
C ILE A 15 -2.95 -0.54 -5.48
N THR A 16 -1.84 -0.76 -4.77
CA THR A 16 -0.92 -1.87 -5.06
C THR A 16 -1.63 -3.21 -4.98
N LEU A 17 -2.38 -3.44 -3.91
CA LEU A 17 -3.07 -4.70 -3.70
C LEU A 17 -4.15 -4.96 -4.75
N MET A 18 -4.86 -3.92 -5.18
CA MET A 18 -5.82 -4.02 -6.29
C MET A 18 -5.15 -4.39 -7.61
N ILE A 19 -4.00 -3.81 -7.93
CA ILE A 19 -3.24 -4.13 -9.14
C ILE A 19 -2.78 -5.59 -9.08
N ILE A 20 -2.20 -6.01 -7.96
CA ILE A 20 -1.74 -7.38 -7.75
C ILE A 20 -2.90 -8.38 -7.88
N SER A 21 -4.04 -8.13 -7.23
CA SER A 21 -5.23 -8.98 -7.36
C SER A 21 -5.62 -9.17 -8.83
N LYS A 22 -5.59 -8.09 -9.61
CA LYS A 22 -5.92 -8.10 -11.03
C LYS A 22 -4.90 -8.88 -11.88
N GLU A 23 -3.61 -8.79 -11.54
CA GLU A 23 -2.57 -9.55 -12.25
C GLU A 23 -2.63 -11.04 -11.89
N LEU A 24 -2.90 -11.40 -10.64
CA LEU A 24 -3.04 -12.80 -10.22
C LEU A 24 -4.20 -13.49 -10.92
N LYS A 25 -5.30 -12.80 -11.21
CA LYS A 25 -6.42 -13.35 -12.00
C LYS A 25 -6.05 -13.72 -13.43
N LYS A 26 -4.93 -13.22 -13.96
CA LYS A 26 -4.44 -13.56 -15.29
C LYS A 26 -3.57 -14.82 -15.32
N VAL A 27 -3.17 -15.31 -14.15
CA VAL A 27 -2.36 -16.53 -14.04
C VAL A 27 -3.21 -17.75 -14.46
N PRO A 28 -2.72 -18.60 -15.37
CA PRO A 28 -3.46 -19.77 -15.80
C PRO A 28 -3.88 -20.66 -14.62
N GLY A 29 -5.15 -21.07 -14.61
CA GLY A 29 -5.72 -21.91 -13.54
C GLY A 29 -6.20 -21.15 -12.30
N VAL A 30 -6.06 -19.83 -12.25
CA VAL A 30 -6.67 -18.96 -11.21
C VAL A 30 -8.06 -18.55 -11.67
N LYS A 31 -9.08 -18.90 -10.90
CA LYS A 31 -10.50 -18.54 -11.14
C LYS A 31 -10.84 -17.22 -10.48
N GLU A 32 -10.39 -17.05 -9.24
CA GLU A 32 -10.60 -15.83 -8.47
C GLU A 32 -9.36 -15.56 -7.59
N ALA A 33 -9.03 -14.28 -7.41
CA ALA A 33 -7.93 -13.83 -6.57
C ALA A 33 -8.31 -12.52 -5.86
N LEU A 34 -8.13 -12.49 -4.56
CA LEU A 34 -8.29 -11.31 -3.73
C LEU A 34 -7.05 -11.13 -2.87
N VAL A 35 -6.39 -9.98 -3.04
CA VAL A 35 -5.23 -9.58 -2.23
C VAL A 35 -5.61 -8.29 -1.52
N GLY A 36 -5.53 -8.28 -0.20
CA GLY A 36 -6.03 -7.15 0.58
C GLY A 36 -5.47 -7.06 1.99
N MET A 37 -5.84 -5.98 2.65
CA MET A 37 -5.73 -5.83 4.11
C MET A 37 -7.01 -6.35 4.76
N GLY A 38 -6.95 -6.80 6.01
CA GLY A 38 -8.08 -7.38 6.76
C GLY A 38 -9.14 -6.36 7.18
N THR A 39 -9.48 -5.43 6.30
CA THR A 39 -10.55 -4.44 6.53
C THR A 39 -11.93 -5.05 6.29
N ASP A 40 -12.96 -4.56 6.98
CA ASP A 40 -14.34 -5.02 6.83
C ASP A 40 -14.77 -5.08 5.36
N LEU A 41 -14.44 -4.05 4.58
CA LEU A 41 -14.74 -4.00 3.15
C LEU A 41 -14.12 -5.18 2.38
N ASN A 42 -12.85 -5.49 2.63
CA ASN A 42 -12.16 -6.58 1.94
C ASN A 42 -12.68 -7.95 2.39
N LEU A 43 -13.06 -8.09 3.65
CA LEU A 43 -13.70 -9.31 4.17
C LEU A 43 -15.08 -9.51 3.55
N ASP A 44 -15.87 -8.46 3.36
CA ASP A 44 -17.15 -8.52 2.66
C ASP A 44 -16.97 -8.90 1.18
N ILE A 45 -15.96 -8.35 0.50
CA ILE A 45 -15.61 -8.75 -0.87
C ILE A 45 -15.25 -10.24 -0.92
N ALA A 46 -14.44 -10.74 0.04
CA ALA A 46 -14.09 -12.16 0.13
C ALA A 46 -15.34 -13.05 0.27
N LYS A 47 -16.32 -12.64 1.07
CA LYS A 47 -17.61 -13.35 1.21
C LYS A 47 -18.37 -13.42 -0.10
N VAL A 48 -18.51 -12.27 -0.78
CA VAL A 48 -19.26 -12.18 -2.04
C VAL A 48 -18.57 -12.99 -3.16
N THR A 49 -17.24 -13.04 -3.17
CA THR A 49 -16.46 -13.78 -4.17
C THR A 49 -16.26 -15.26 -3.84
N GLY A 50 -16.77 -15.74 -2.69
CA GLY A 50 -16.63 -17.13 -2.27
C GLY A 50 -15.24 -17.51 -1.76
N LEU A 51 -14.43 -16.54 -1.39
CA LEU A 51 -13.07 -16.71 -0.87
C LEU A 51 -12.99 -16.60 0.67
N SER A 52 -14.14 -16.47 1.35
CA SER A 52 -14.17 -16.37 2.81
C SER A 52 -13.84 -17.70 3.49
N SER A 53 -13.16 -17.62 4.62
CA SER A 53 -12.90 -18.74 5.52
C SER A 53 -12.92 -18.27 6.98
N PRO A 54 -13.08 -19.17 7.97
CA PRO A 54 -13.02 -18.80 9.38
C PRO A 54 -11.70 -18.11 9.77
N GLU A 55 -10.58 -18.54 9.19
CA GLU A 55 -9.28 -17.93 9.44
C GLU A 55 -9.23 -16.49 8.88
N LEU A 56 -9.84 -16.24 7.73
CA LEU A 56 -9.90 -14.92 7.13
C LEU A 56 -10.82 -13.97 7.92
N GLU A 57 -11.89 -14.49 8.51
CA GLU A 57 -12.79 -13.68 9.34
C GLU A 57 -12.18 -13.26 10.69
N ALA A 58 -11.10 -13.93 11.12
CA ALA A 58 -10.43 -13.66 12.40
C ALA A 58 -9.28 -12.65 12.29
N ILE A 59 -8.91 -12.18 11.09
CA ILE A 59 -7.79 -11.25 10.91
C ILE A 59 -8.18 -9.80 11.25
N THR A 60 -7.16 -8.99 11.49
CA THR A 60 -7.31 -7.57 11.81
C THR A 60 -7.03 -6.67 10.59
N PRO A 61 -7.44 -5.38 10.60
CA PRO A 61 -7.13 -4.44 9.53
C PRO A 61 -5.62 -4.23 9.27
N ASN A 62 -4.76 -4.63 10.21
CA ASN A 62 -3.30 -4.55 10.05
C ASN A 62 -2.68 -5.78 9.40
N ASP A 63 -3.48 -6.79 9.11
CA ASP A 63 -3.01 -8.04 8.54
C ASP A 63 -3.23 -8.03 7.02
N PHE A 64 -2.20 -8.45 6.31
CA PHE A 64 -2.25 -8.67 4.87
C PHE A 64 -2.73 -10.09 4.59
N PHE A 65 -3.57 -10.28 3.59
CA PHE A 65 -3.99 -11.59 3.14
C PHE A 65 -4.02 -11.74 1.63
N VAL A 66 -3.90 -12.99 1.20
CA VAL A 66 -4.07 -13.44 -0.18
C VAL A 66 -5.02 -14.64 -0.17
N ALA A 67 -6.16 -14.49 -0.81
CA ALA A 67 -7.14 -15.55 -1.00
C ALA A 67 -7.28 -15.86 -2.49
N LEU A 68 -7.11 -17.14 -2.85
CA LEU A 68 -7.09 -17.62 -4.24
C LEU A 68 -8.10 -18.76 -4.38
N ASP A 69 -8.89 -18.75 -5.45
CA ASP A 69 -9.55 -19.95 -5.95
C ASP A 69 -8.87 -20.43 -7.24
N CYS A 70 -8.23 -21.58 -7.17
CA CYS A 70 -7.46 -22.15 -8.26
C CYS A 70 -7.97 -23.54 -8.64
N GLU A 71 -7.68 -23.96 -9.86
CA GLU A 71 -8.08 -25.28 -10.37
C GLU A 71 -7.27 -26.43 -9.72
N ASN A 72 -5.98 -26.18 -9.44
CA ASN A 72 -5.05 -27.16 -8.88
C ASN A 72 -3.94 -26.50 -8.06
N GLU A 73 -3.11 -27.30 -7.40
CA GLU A 73 -1.99 -26.84 -6.57
C GLU A 73 -0.89 -26.13 -7.37
N GLU A 74 -0.68 -26.53 -8.62
CA GLU A 74 0.30 -25.90 -9.50
C GLU A 74 -0.10 -24.44 -9.81
N ALA A 75 -1.38 -24.19 -10.06
CA ALA A 75 -1.90 -22.84 -10.24
C ALA A 75 -1.75 -21.97 -8.98
N VAL A 76 -1.93 -22.55 -7.79
CA VAL A 76 -1.65 -21.87 -6.51
C VAL A 76 -0.18 -21.49 -6.42
N ALA A 77 0.73 -22.44 -6.68
CA ALA A 77 2.17 -22.17 -6.62
C ALA A 77 2.61 -21.07 -7.61
N ASN A 78 2.09 -21.13 -8.85
CA ASN A 78 2.36 -20.12 -9.87
C ASN A 78 1.80 -18.73 -9.48
N ALA A 79 0.61 -18.68 -8.90
CA ALA A 79 0.02 -17.43 -8.42
C ALA A 79 0.82 -16.82 -7.26
N LEU A 80 1.26 -17.62 -6.31
CA LEU A 80 2.09 -17.17 -5.19
C LEU A 80 3.46 -16.67 -5.65
N LYS A 81 4.08 -17.34 -6.61
CA LYS A 81 5.32 -16.88 -7.22
C LYS A 81 5.14 -15.54 -7.94
N ALA A 82 4.06 -15.39 -8.71
CA ALA A 82 3.73 -14.14 -9.37
C ALA A 82 3.46 -13.01 -8.36
N LEU A 83 2.83 -13.31 -7.22
CA LEU A 83 2.65 -12.38 -6.11
C LEU A 83 3.99 -11.86 -5.59
N GLU A 84 4.91 -12.76 -5.25
CA GLU A 84 6.23 -12.40 -4.74
C GLU A 84 7.02 -11.55 -5.75
N GLU A 85 6.99 -11.91 -7.02
CA GLU A 85 7.62 -11.12 -8.08
C GLU A 85 7.04 -9.70 -8.18
N GLN A 86 5.73 -9.53 -8.04
CA GLN A 86 5.08 -8.22 -8.08
C GLN A 86 5.40 -7.38 -6.84
N LEU A 87 5.44 -7.98 -5.66
CA LEU A 87 5.82 -7.31 -4.42
C LEU A 87 7.30 -6.86 -4.47
N ASN A 88 8.21 -7.73 -4.91
CA ASN A 88 9.64 -7.44 -5.01
C ASN A 88 9.95 -6.37 -6.06
N LYS A 89 9.32 -6.41 -7.24
CA LYS A 89 9.47 -5.34 -8.27
C LYS A 89 9.15 -3.96 -7.73
N LYS A 90 8.19 -3.85 -6.81
CA LYS A 90 7.82 -2.57 -6.24
C LYS A 90 8.81 -2.10 -5.17
N GLU A 91 9.41 -3.01 -4.43
CA GLU A 91 10.51 -2.66 -3.51
C GLU A 91 11.76 -2.21 -4.26
N GLU A 92 12.12 -2.86 -5.37
CA GLU A 92 13.23 -2.45 -6.22
C GLU A 92 12.97 -1.09 -6.89
N SER A 93 11.76 -0.82 -7.36
CA SER A 93 11.40 0.47 -7.96
C SER A 93 11.37 1.60 -6.92
N ARG A 94 11.04 1.31 -5.66
CA ARG A 94 11.17 2.25 -4.55
C ARG A 94 12.62 2.47 -4.16
N SER A 95 13.46 1.45 -4.18
CA SER A 95 14.90 1.57 -3.87
C SER A 95 15.70 2.28 -4.98
N ALA A 96 15.24 2.25 -6.23
CA ALA A 96 15.86 2.95 -7.34
C ALA A 96 15.49 4.45 -7.40
N ALA A 97 14.40 4.87 -6.78
CA ALA A 97 14.04 6.28 -6.67
C ALA A 97 14.75 6.91 -5.47
N TYR A 98 15.58 7.94 -5.73
CA TYR A 98 16.17 8.72 -4.65
C TYR A 98 15.07 9.48 -3.89
N TYR A 99 14.85 9.09 -2.63
CA TYR A 99 13.94 9.78 -1.72
C TYR A 99 14.77 10.69 -0.79
N PRO A 100 14.82 11.99 -1.05
CA PRO A 100 15.55 12.91 -0.18
C PRO A 100 15.00 12.89 1.25
N PRO A 101 15.82 12.68 2.27
CA PRO A 101 15.32 12.58 3.65
C PRO A 101 14.89 13.94 4.25
N THR A 102 15.24 15.05 3.61
CA THR A 102 14.90 16.39 4.06
C THR A 102 14.54 17.28 2.87
N LEU A 103 13.78 18.36 3.12
CA LEU A 103 13.47 19.37 2.12
C LEU A 103 14.74 19.99 1.53
N THR A 104 15.74 20.25 2.35
CA THR A 104 17.04 20.78 1.88
C THR A 104 17.73 19.83 0.91
N SER A 105 17.72 18.52 1.15
CA SER A 105 18.29 17.54 0.23
C SER A 105 17.46 17.38 -1.05
N ALA A 106 16.13 17.53 -0.96
CA ALA A 106 15.25 17.55 -2.12
C ALA A 106 15.55 18.73 -3.04
N LEU A 107 15.68 19.94 -2.48
CA LEU A 107 15.99 21.16 -3.25
C LEU A 107 17.40 21.13 -3.86
N LYS A 108 18.36 20.42 -3.24
CA LYS A 108 19.67 20.20 -3.85
C LYS A 108 19.60 19.25 -5.04
N ALA A 109 18.73 18.23 -4.97
CA ALA A 109 18.55 17.27 -6.05
C ALA A 109 17.77 17.87 -7.24
N ASP A 110 16.73 18.66 -6.94
CA ASP A 110 15.94 19.39 -7.94
C ASP A 110 15.63 20.80 -7.48
N PRO A 111 16.39 21.80 -7.93
CA PRO A 111 16.16 23.21 -7.60
C PRO A 111 14.89 23.82 -8.18
N LYS A 112 14.15 23.09 -9.04
CA LYS A 112 12.90 23.56 -9.64
C LYS A 112 11.67 23.28 -8.76
N ILE A 113 11.84 22.58 -7.67
CA ILE A 113 10.77 22.35 -6.70
C ILE A 113 10.29 23.69 -6.17
N ASN A 114 8.98 23.95 -6.28
CA ASN A 114 8.35 25.21 -5.88
C ASN A 114 7.08 25.00 -5.03
N LEU A 115 6.71 23.74 -4.73
CA LEU A 115 5.55 23.39 -3.92
C LEU A 115 5.88 22.23 -2.99
N ALA A 116 5.55 22.38 -1.71
CA ALA A 116 5.53 21.33 -0.72
C ALA A 116 4.10 20.91 -0.39
N LEU A 117 3.74 19.66 -0.66
CA LEU A 117 2.48 19.07 -0.18
C LEU A 117 2.75 18.38 1.16
N ILE A 118 2.18 18.93 2.23
CA ILE A 118 2.42 18.49 3.60
C ILE A 118 1.22 17.69 4.11
N SER A 119 1.46 16.42 4.46
CA SER A 119 0.47 15.51 5.03
C SER A 119 1.13 14.73 6.17
N VAL A 120 1.41 15.42 7.27
CA VAL A 120 2.00 14.87 8.50
C VAL A 120 1.05 15.05 9.68
N PRO A 121 1.19 14.32 10.79
CA PRO A 121 0.41 14.60 12.00
C PRO A 121 0.53 16.06 12.44
N GLY A 122 -0.59 16.68 12.85
CA GLY A 122 -0.71 18.12 13.11
C GLY A 122 0.43 18.71 13.93
N ARG A 123 0.86 18.03 15.01
CA ARG A 123 1.99 18.43 15.86
C ARG A 123 3.33 18.65 15.13
N HIS A 124 3.47 18.20 13.89
CA HIS A 124 4.67 18.36 13.06
C HIS A 124 4.43 19.28 11.87
N ALA A 125 3.17 19.66 11.62
CA ALA A 125 2.79 20.39 10.44
C ALA A 125 3.40 21.81 10.39
N TYR A 126 3.41 22.50 11.52
CA TYR A 126 3.97 23.82 11.65
C TYR A 126 5.47 23.86 11.28
N ASP A 127 6.29 23.02 11.89
CA ASP A 127 7.74 22.99 11.65
C ASP A 127 8.07 22.69 10.19
N VAL A 128 7.35 21.73 9.57
CA VAL A 128 7.55 21.37 8.16
C VAL A 128 7.11 22.49 7.23
N ALA A 129 5.97 23.12 7.51
CA ALA A 129 5.46 24.25 6.73
C ALA A 129 6.40 25.46 6.82
N LYS A 130 6.85 25.78 8.03
CA LYS A 130 7.79 26.88 8.27
C LYS A 130 9.12 26.66 7.54
N ASP A 131 9.70 25.44 7.60
CA ASP A 131 10.92 25.11 6.88
C ASP A 131 10.77 25.28 5.34
N ALA A 132 9.60 24.98 4.80
CA ALA A 132 9.31 25.18 3.38
C ALA A 132 9.18 26.67 3.02
N LEU A 133 8.45 27.44 3.82
CA LEU A 133 8.26 28.88 3.62
C LEU A 133 9.57 29.66 3.76
N ASP A 134 10.41 29.32 4.73
CA ASP A 134 11.74 29.90 4.92
C ASP A 134 12.67 29.69 3.71
N LYS A 135 12.37 28.68 2.89
CA LYS A 135 13.06 28.36 1.62
C LYS A 135 12.33 28.88 0.38
N ASN A 136 11.35 29.75 0.54
CA ASN A 136 10.50 30.29 -0.54
C ASN A 136 9.77 29.22 -1.36
N ILE A 137 9.39 28.11 -0.73
CA ILE A 137 8.58 27.05 -1.32
C ILE A 137 7.11 27.28 -0.92
N ASN A 138 6.22 27.25 -1.91
CA ASN A 138 4.79 27.29 -1.65
C ASN A 138 4.36 26.05 -0.85
N VAL A 139 3.39 26.21 0.04
CA VAL A 139 2.91 25.15 0.93
C VAL A 139 1.45 24.85 0.64
N MET A 140 1.14 23.58 0.44
CA MET A 140 -0.20 23.03 0.53
C MET A 140 -0.26 22.10 1.73
N LEU A 141 -0.98 22.52 2.78
CA LEU A 141 -1.11 21.77 4.02
C LEU A 141 -2.38 20.93 3.99
N PHE A 142 -2.19 19.61 4.13
CA PHE A 142 -3.26 18.62 4.19
C PHE A 142 -3.12 17.76 5.47
N SER A 143 -2.92 18.44 6.60
CA SER A 143 -2.76 17.81 7.92
C SER A 143 -3.99 18.10 8.76
N ASP A 144 -4.44 17.10 9.52
CA ASP A 144 -5.48 17.25 10.54
C ASP A 144 -4.86 17.48 11.93
N ASN A 145 -5.69 17.89 12.89
CA ASN A 145 -5.28 18.15 14.26
C ASN A 145 -4.11 19.15 14.38
N VAL A 146 -4.05 20.12 13.50
CA VAL A 146 -3.19 21.30 13.64
C VAL A 146 -3.82 22.24 14.66
N SER A 147 -3.05 22.74 15.62
CA SER A 147 -3.59 23.68 16.62
C SER A 147 -3.91 25.04 16.01
N MET A 148 -4.89 25.75 16.58
CA MET A 148 -5.27 27.09 16.11
C MET A 148 -4.24 28.17 16.46
N GLU A 149 -3.25 27.83 17.28
CA GLU A 149 -2.19 28.72 17.73
C GLU A 149 -0.93 28.64 16.88
N GLU A 150 -0.87 27.65 15.99
CA GLU A 150 0.21 27.40 15.01
C GLU A 150 -0.19 27.94 13.63
#